data_726209aa2a4d5bf7c1024b4bb0ab11b1
#
_entry.id   726209aa2a4d5bf7c1024b4bb0ab11b1
#
_cell.length_a   1.000
_cell.length_b   1.000
_cell.length_c   1.000
_cell.angle_alpha   90.00
_cell.angle_beta   90.00
_cell.angle_gamma   90.00
#
_symmetry.space_group_name_H-M   'P 1'
#
loop_
_entity.id
_entity.type
_entity.pdbx_description
1 polymer ?
#
loop_
_entity_poly.entity_id
_entity_poly.type
_entity_poly.pdbx_seq_one_letter_code
_entity_poly.pdbx_strand_id
1 'polypeptide(L)'
;MDVRFVDAEGAHPHDSDDVVELLCRDDGFVWVDVPAWDEQVDGFLQGLGCHPLVIEACRTRNHVPTVHSYADHYFVTVHSPLLGKAGHVHLLEVDQIIGDRFIVTVHGPLNPIVDPVEATVETSGVLHRIETGRFRPTIPAEVSYAVTSAVARRQRGHIGDVAEKLPGLEQHVMASQLTDPEELLERMFLIRHELITARTMAAQSHDVFARISSLDRFVPEPSRLLARDLAEQFDRVRSVADGESQFLFGVIELYQTKVNTKMTVAMERLAVIAAVTLPITAIASIEGMNMIIAVRENFVELSIVLLIMAVMSYWLLRWAHRQGWW
;
A
#
# COMPACT_ATOMS: atom_id res chain seq x y z
N MET A 1 -3.13 19.84 24.26
CA MET A 1 -1.94 20.56 23.72
C MET A 1 -0.84 20.39 24.76
N ASP A 2 0.31 19.86 24.38
CA ASP A 2 1.49 19.65 25.24
C ASP A 2 2.57 20.63 24.80
N VAL A 3 2.98 21.52 25.70
CA VAL A 3 3.99 22.57 25.43
C VAL A 3 5.28 22.22 26.13
N ARG A 4 6.38 22.22 25.40
CA ARG A 4 7.73 21.91 25.90
C ARG A 4 8.70 22.98 25.49
N PHE A 5 9.52 23.42 26.43
CA PHE A 5 10.74 24.15 26.10
C PHE A 5 11.90 23.16 25.99
N VAL A 6 12.58 23.19 24.86
CA VAL A 6 13.64 22.23 24.52
C VAL A 6 14.96 22.99 24.51
N ASP A 7 15.89 22.59 25.38
CA ASP A 7 17.23 23.16 25.54
C ASP A 7 18.31 22.07 25.64
N ALA A 8 19.51 22.42 26.01
CA ALA A 8 20.64 21.49 26.15
C ALA A 8 20.43 20.43 27.26
N GLU A 9 19.56 20.69 28.24
CA GLU A 9 19.29 19.80 29.36
C GLU A 9 18.17 18.79 29.01
N GLY A 10 17.21 19.17 28.13
CA GLY A 10 16.13 18.31 27.70
C GLY A 10 14.86 19.04 27.26
N ALA A 11 13.71 18.40 27.45
CA ALA A 11 12.39 18.96 27.16
C ALA A 11 11.64 19.20 28.46
N HIS A 12 11.37 20.44 28.78
CA HIS A 12 10.74 20.87 30.01
C HIS A 12 9.27 21.26 29.76
N PRO A 13 8.30 20.72 30.52
CA PRO A 13 6.90 21.04 30.33
C PRO A 13 6.58 22.46 30.81
N HIS A 14 5.71 23.13 30.06
CA HIS A 14 5.20 24.46 30.33
C HIS A 14 3.73 24.61 30.00
N ASP A 15 3.10 25.68 30.47
CA ASP A 15 1.73 26.01 30.11
C ASP A 15 1.68 26.77 28.76
N SER A 16 0.53 26.69 28.07
CA SER A 16 0.34 27.41 26.80
C SER A 16 0.50 28.93 26.90
N ASP A 17 0.21 29.47 28.06
CA ASP A 17 0.32 30.93 28.32
C ASP A 17 1.76 31.41 28.37
N ASP A 18 2.74 30.54 28.68
CA ASP A 18 4.14 30.84 28.78
C ASP A 18 4.86 30.96 27.41
N VAL A 19 4.23 30.49 26.33
CA VAL A 19 4.86 30.34 25.03
C VAL A 19 5.49 31.65 24.51
N VAL A 20 4.83 32.78 24.70
CA VAL A 20 5.33 34.10 24.26
C VAL A 20 6.62 34.45 24.99
N GLU A 21 6.70 34.17 26.29
CA GLU A 21 7.89 34.39 27.11
C GLU A 21 9.02 33.44 26.70
N LEU A 22 8.69 32.15 26.49
CA LEU A 22 9.64 31.13 26.09
C LEU A 22 10.27 31.43 24.71
N LEU A 23 9.51 31.96 23.77
CA LEU A 23 10.02 32.39 22.47
C LEU A 23 11.04 33.54 22.54
N CYS A 24 11.06 34.28 23.62
CA CYS A 24 12.07 35.33 23.86
C CYS A 24 13.42 34.81 24.39
N ARG A 25 13.46 33.55 24.82
CA ARG A 25 14.68 32.90 25.34
C ARG A 25 15.61 32.50 24.20
N ASP A 26 16.93 32.65 24.42
CA ASP A 26 17.98 32.38 23.42
C ASP A 26 18.65 30.99 23.60
N ASP A 27 18.32 30.28 24.68
CA ASP A 27 18.99 29.06 25.10
C ASP A 27 18.26 27.77 24.63
N GLY A 28 17.15 27.89 23.84
CA GLY A 28 16.38 26.78 23.35
C GLY A 28 15.30 27.19 22.37
N PHE A 29 14.32 26.32 22.19
CA PHE A 29 13.15 26.55 21.35
C PHE A 29 11.89 25.88 21.94
N VAL A 30 10.73 26.27 21.44
CA VAL A 30 9.46 25.76 21.89
C VAL A 30 9.00 24.62 20.96
N TRP A 31 8.60 23.49 21.53
CA TRP A 31 7.87 22.42 20.82
C TRP A 31 6.47 22.30 21.40
N VAL A 32 5.46 22.42 20.54
CA VAL A 32 4.06 22.22 20.90
C VAL A 32 3.52 21.01 20.15
N ASP A 33 3.05 20.00 20.88
CA ASP A 33 2.37 18.84 20.28
C ASP A 33 0.86 18.92 20.54
N VAL A 34 0.09 18.86 19.45
CA VAL A 34 -1.36 18.97 19.45
C VAL A 34 -1.94 17.63 19.00
N PRO A 35 -2.39 16.77 19.95
CA PRO A 35 -2.86 15.42 19.63
C PRO A 35 -4.15 15.39 18.80
N ALA A 36 -4.95 16.46 18.86
CA ALA A 36 -6.16 16.61 18.05
C ALA A 36 -6.52 18.08 17.92
N TRP A 37 -7.10 18.47 16.78
CA TRP A 37 -7.58 19.82 16.56
C TRP A 37 -8.79 20.14 17.45
N ASP A 38 -8.78 21.33 18.06
CA ASP A 38 -9.91 21.95 18.74
C ASP A 38 -9.93 23.48 18.56
N GLU A 39 -10.96 24.16 19.07
CA GLU A 39 -11.07 25.62 18.95
C GLU A 39 -9.98 26.41 19.72
N GLN A 40 -9.37 25.80 20.74
CA GLN A 40 -8.28 26.45 21.49
C GLN A 40 -7.01 26.49 20.67
N VAL A 41 -6.77 25.46 19.85
CA VAL A 41 -5.63 25.41 18.92
C VAL A 41 -5.71 26.51 17.87
N ASP A 42 -6.92 26.83 17.38
CA ASP A 42 -7.13 27.94 16.43
C ASP A 42 -6.62 29.27 17.00
N GLY A 43 -7.09 29.63 18.20
CA GLY A 43 -6.65 30.84 18.88
C GLY A 43 -5.16 30.86 19.22
N PHE A 44 -4.60 29.72 19.61
CA PHE A 44 -3.18 29.55 19.88
C PHE A 44 -2.32 29.81 18.64
N LEU A 45 -2.62 29.18 17.50
CA LEU A 45 -1.88 29.37 16.25
C LEU A 45 -2.00 30.79 15.69
N GLN A 46 -3.17 31.44 15.86
CA GLN A 46 -3.33 32.86 15.55
C GLN A 46 -2.41 33.74 16.44
N GLY A 47 -2.36 33.46 17.74
CA GLY A 47 -1.49 34.14 18.69
C GLY A 47 0.00 33.97 18.40
N LEU A 48 0.38 32.82 17.86
CA LEU A 48 1.74 32.49 17.42
C LEU A 48 2.13 33.20 16.09
N GLY A 49 1.17 33.83 15.41
CA GLY A 49 1.37 34.51 14.12
C GLY A 49 1.35 33.58 12.90
N CYS A 50 0.85 32.36 13.04
CA CYS A 50 0.74 31.43 11.92
C CYS A 50 -0.17 31.97 10.82
N HIS A 51 0.19 31.72 9.56
CA HIS A 51 -0.59 32.17 8.42
C HIS A 51 -2.00 31.52 8.38
N PRO A 52 -3.08 32.27 8.07
CA PRO A 52 -4.45 31.72 8.09
C PRO A 52 -4.66 30.46 7.25
N LEU A 53 -3.96 30.32 6.13
CA LEU A 53 -4.01 29.11 5.30
C LEU A 53 -3.40 27.88 5.99
N VAL A 54 -2.41 28.08 6.87
CA VAL A 54 -1.85 26.99 7.69
C VAL A 54 -2.86 26.53 8.72
N ILE A 55 -3.51 27.48 9.40
CA ILE A 55 -4.55 27.17 10.39
C ILE A 55 -5.71 26.40 9.75
N GLU A 56 -6.16 26.83 8.57
CA GLU A 56 -7.19 26.14 7.81
C GLU A 56 -6.73 24.73 7.37
N ALA A 57 -5.47 24.58 6.95
CA ALA A 57 -4.92 23.28 6.59
C ALA A 57 -4.90 22.31 7.79
N CYS A 58 -4.51 22.75 8.98
CA CYS A 58 -4.54 21.93 10.19
C CYS A 58 -5.96 21.59 10.67
N ARG A 59 -6.96 22.45 10.36
CA ARG A 59 -8.36 22.23 10.71
C ARG A 59 -9.03 21.16 9.87
N THR A 60 -8.63 21.03 8.60
CA THR A 60 -9.21 20.12 7.64
C THR A 60 -8.24 18.97 7.38
N ARG A 61 -8.78 17.75 7.26
CA ARG A 61 -7.93 16.59 6.95
C ARG A 61 -7.36 16.68 5.55
N ASN A 62 -6.04 16.69 5.44
CA ASN A 62 -5.32 16.59 4.18
C ASN A 62 -5.00 15.13 3.87
N HIS A 63 -5.15 14.73 2.60
CA HIS A 63 -4.84 13.37 2.16
C HIS A 63 -3.56 13.31 1.31
N VAL A 64 -2.89 14.45 1.12
CA VAL A 64 -1.71 14.57 0.26
C VAL A 64 -0.63 15.34 1.02
N PRO A 65 0.60 14.79 1.13
CA PRO A 65 1.74 15.54 1.67
C PRO A 65 1.93 16.86 0.94
N THR A 66 2.10 17.93 1.68
CA THR A 66 2.24 19.29 1.12
C THR A 66 3.34 20.06 1.83
N VAL A 67 3.85 21.10 1.18
CA VAL A 67 4.73 22.10 1.80
C VAL A 67 4.35 23.50 1.33
N HIS A 68 4.27 24.42 2.29
CA HIS A 68 4.09 25.83 2.04
C HIS A 68 5.12 26.62 2.86
N SER A 69 5.79 27.60 2.25
CA SER A 69 6.73 28.47 2.92
C SER A 69 6.16 29.88 3.07
N TYR A 70 6.33 30.44 4.24
CA TYR A 70 5.93 31.79 4.63
C TYR A 70 7.18 32.60 5.03
N ALA A 71 7.00 33.82 5.48
CA ALA A 71 8.14 34.72 5.77
C ALA A 71 8.99 34.26 6.96
N ASP A 72 8.36 33.67 7.98
CA ASP A 72 8.91 33.33 9.29
C ASP A 72 8.77 31.86 9.69
N HIS A 73 8.01 31.08 8.90
CA HIS A 73 7.82 29.66 9.11
C HIS A 73 7.53 28.91 7.79
N TYR A 74 7.69 27.60 7.82
CA TYR A 74 7.18 26.72 6.75
C TYR A 74 6.30 25.64 7.35
N PHE A 75 5.33 25.23 6.57
CA PHE A 75 4.33 24.22 6.92
C PHE A 75 4.54 22.97 6.09
N VAL A 76 4.48 21.80 6.72
CA VAL A 76 4.67 20.50 6.09
C VAL A 76 3.62 19.53 6.62
N THR A 77 2.93 18.84 5.71
CA THR A 77 2.06 17.71 6.04
C THR A 77 2.71 16.41 5.60
N VAL A 78 2.76 15.41 6.48
CA VAL A 78 3.21 14.04 6.20
C VAL A 78 2.20 13.03 6.72
N HIS A 79 2.23 11.81 6.16
CA HIS A 79 1.27 10.76 6.51
C HIS A 79 1.97 9.49 6.93
N SER A 80 1.45 8.89 7.99
CA SER A 80 1.86 7.59 8.52
C SER A 80 0.78 6.56 8.23
N PRO A 81 1.12 5.35 7.73
CA PRO A 81 0.12 4.32 7.48
C PRO A 81 -0.30 3.62 8.78
N LEU A 82 -1.58 3.34 8.91
CA LEU A 82 -2.14 2.46 9.92
C LEU A 82 -3.06 1.45 9.24
N LEU A 83 -2.75 0.16 9.38
CA LEU A 83 -3.60 -0.90 8.85
C LEU A 83 -4.87 -1.00 9.70
N GLY A 84 -6.02 -0.72 9.08
CA GLY A 84 -7.34 -0.83 9.68
C GLY A 84 -7.96 -2.21 9.50
N LYS A 85 -9.19 -2.37 10.00
CA LYS A 85 -9.99 -3.58 9.78
C LYS A 85 -10.30 -3.76 8.30
N ALA A 86 -10.37 -5.01 7.84
CA ALA A 86 -10.64 -5.37 6.44
C ALA A 86 -9.59 -4.91 5.39
N GLY A 87 -8.34 -4.69 5.81
CA GLY A 87 -7.24 -4.38 4.87
C GLY A 87 -7.22 -2.94 4.35
N HIS A 88 -8.02 -2.02 4.92
CA HIS A 88 -7.93 -0.60 4.60
C HIS A 88 -6.73 0.04 5.29
N VAL A 89 -5.99 0.89 4.56
CA VAL A 89 -4.90 1.68 5.13
C VAL A 89 -5.44 3.07 5.50
N HIS A 90 -5.44 3.39 6.80
CA HIS A 90 -5.69 4.74 7.27
C HIS A 90 -4.43 5.57 7.16
N LEU A 91 -4.57 6.80 6.66
CA LEU A 91 -3.49 7.78 6.60
C LEU A 91 -3.59 8.65 7.86
N LEU A 92 -2.63 8.49 8.75
CA LEU A 92 -2.48 9.33 9.94
C LEU A 92 -1.70 10.56 9.55
N GLU A 93 -2.33 11.71 9.66
CA GLU A 93 -1.76 13.00 9.31
C GLU A 93 -0.94 13.56 10.46
N VAL A 94 0.22 14.12 10.12
CA VAL A 94 1.04 14.92 11.03
C VAL A 94 1.41 16.20 10.30
N ASP A 95 0.78 17.28 10.70
CA ASP A 95 1.10 18.62 10.26
C ASP A 95 2.22 19.21 11.12
N GLN A 96 3.16 19.87 10.48
CA GLN A 96 4.29 20.48 11.18
C GLN A 96 4.43 21.93 10.73
N ILE A 97 4.45 22.85 11.68
CA ILE A 97 4.73 24.27 11.47
C ILE A 97 6.10 24.55 12.08
N ILE A 98 7.08 24.88 11.25
CA ILE A 98 8.47 25.00 11.68
C ILE A 98 8.92 26.44 11.47
N GLY A 99 9.17 27.14 12.60
CA GLY A 99 9.79 28.47 12.63
C GLY A 99 11.24 28.41 13.10
N ASP A 100 11.85 29.56 13.26
CA ASP A 100 13.24 29.65 13.72
C ASP A 100 13.40 29.18 15.18
N ARG A 101 12.40 29.44 16.04
CA ARG A 101 12.45 29.17 17.49
C ARG A 101 11.28 28.29 17.98
N PHE A 102 10.47 27.78 17.10
CA PHE A 102 9.36 26.90 17.47
C PHE A 102 9.11 25.83 16.44
N ILE A 103 8.53 24.75 16.90
CA ILE A 103 7.84 23.75 16.08
C ILE A 103 6.51 23.44 16.72
N VAL A 104 5.45 23.39 15.89
CA VAL A 104 4.14 22.87 16.28
C VAL A 104 3.86 21.62 15.46
N THR A 105 3.53 20.53 16.13
CA THR A 105 3.04 19.30 15.50
C THR A 105 1.55 19.16 15.78
N VAL A 106 0.73 18.97 14.73
CA VAL A 106 -0.71 18.83 14.83
C VAL A 106 -1.12 17.51 14.17
N HIS A 107 -1.91 16.68 14.87
CA HIS A 107 -2.33 15.37 14.36
C HIS A 107 -3.68 15.39 13.63
N GLY A 108 -4.03 16.57 13.08
CA GLY A 108 -5.26 16.80 12.32
C GLY A 108 -6.54 16.61 13.13
N PRO A 109 -7.70 16.61 12.47
CA PRO A 109 -8.98 16.31 13.10
C PRO A 109 -9.02 14.85 13.57
N LEU A 110 -9.56 14.61 14.76
CA LEU A 110 -9.68 13.27 15.34
C LEU A 110 -10.43 12.33 14.39
N ASN A 111 -9.84 11.17 14.10
CA ASN A 111 -10.52 10.10 13.39
C ASN A 111 -11.17 9.15 14.41
N PRO A 112 -12.53 9.07 14.50
CA PRO A 112 -13.20 8.25 15.52
C PRO A 112 -12.89 6.74 15.45
N ILE A 113 -12.34 6.29 14.32
CA ILE A 113 -12.01 4.86 14.08
C ILE A 113 -10.59 4.53 14.55
N VAL A 114 -9.74 5.54 14.68
CA VAL A 114 -8.32 5.40 15.05
C VAL A 114 -8.14 5.66 16.53
N ASP A 115 -7.36 4.82 17.20
CA ASP A 115 -6.95 5.09 18.58
C ASP A 115 -6.09 6.38 18.59
N PRO A 116 -6.41 7.39 19.41
CA PRO A 116 -5.62 8.61 19.54
C PRO A 116 -4.14 8.37 19.86
N VAL A 117 -3.83 7.30 20.59
CA VAL A 117 -2.44 6.91 20.91
C VAL A 117 -1.67 6.56 19.64
N GLU A 118 -2.31 5.89 18.68
CA GLU A 118 -1.69 5.52 17.40
C GLU A 118 -1.37 6.75 16.53
N ALA A 119 -2.16 7.81 16.65
CA ALA A 119 -1.93 9.05 15.91
C ALA A 119 -0.69 9.82 16.40
N THR A 120 -0.31 9.67 17.66
CA THR A 120 0.77 10.43 18.30
C THR A 120 2.05 9.61 18.54
N VAL A 121 2.12 8.38 18.02
CA VAL A 121 3.27 7.46 18.25
C VAL A 121 4.60 8.08 17.82
N GLU A 122 4.64 8.78 16.70
CA GLU A 122 5.85 9.36 16.15
C GLU A 122 6.35 10.51 17.04
N THR A 123 5.48 11.46 17.43
CA THR A 123 5.82 12.60 18.28
C THR A 123 6.16 12.17 19.69
N SER A 124 5.35 11.29 20.30
CA SER A 124 5.60 10.71 21.62
C SER A 124 6.93 9.94 21.66
N GLY A 125 7.25 9.19 20.60
CA GLY A 125 8.53 8.49 20.49
C GLY A 125 9.74 9.40 20.42
N VAL A 126 9.63 10.55 19.73
CA VAL A 126 10.67 11.57 19.67
C VAL A 126 10.82 12.26 21.03
N LEU A 127 9.72 12.65 21.67
CA LEU A 127 9.71 13.25 23.00
C LEU A 127 10.41 12.34 24.01
N HIS A 128 10.05 11.08 24.05
CA HIS A 128 10.70 10.11 24.94
C HIS A 128 12.22 9.99 24.71
N ARG A 129 12.69 10.11 23.48
CA ARG A 129 14.13 10.13 23.18
C ARG A 129 14.84 11.38 23.70
N ILE A 130 14.17 12.54 23.69
CA ILE A 130 14.69 13.79 24.27
C ILE A 130 14.73 13.65 25.79
N GLU A 131 13.65 13.24 26.43
CA GLU A 131 13.55 13.07 27.89
C GLU A 131 14.58 12.06 28.45
N THR A 132 14.88 11.00 27.66
CA THR A 132 15.90 10.01 28.05
C THR A 132 17.33 10.41 27.66
N GLY A 133 17.54 11.61 27.12
CA GLY A 133 18.86 12.12 26.70
C GLY A 133 19.47 11.41 25.50
N ARG A 134 18.70 10.56 24.78
CA ARG A 134 19.13 9.84 23.58
C ARG A 134 19.10 10.71 22.32
N PHE A 135 18.41 11.83 22.36
CA PHE A 135 18.34 12.82 21.32
C PHE A 135 18.35 14.21 21.94
N ARG A 136 19.18 15.11 21.43
CA ARG A 136 19.36 16.48 21.93
C ARG A 136 19.27 17.44 20.75
N PRO A 137 18.08 17.81 20.31
CA PRO A 137 17.90 18.75 19.21
C PRO A 137 18.32 20.16 19.65
N THR A 138 18.95 20.86 18.75
CA THR A 138 19.42 22.25 18.96
C THR A 138 18.59 23.27 18.20
N ILE A 139 17.84 22.81 17.19
CA ILE A 139 16.96 23.63 16.36
C ILE A 139 15.63 22.90 16.11
N PRO A 140 14.51 23.64 15.89
CA PRO A 140 13.20 23.06 15.62
C PRO A 140 13.17 22.05 14.46
N ALA A 141 13.96 22.32 13.41
CA ALA A 141 14.04 21.44 12.24
C ALA A 141 14.58 20.03 12.56
N GLU A 142 15.38 19.86 13.61
CA GLU A 142 15.85 18.54 14.04
C GLU A 142 14.73 17.71 14.67
N VAL A 143 13.79 18.34 15.37
CA VAL A 143 12.58 17.65 15.86
C VAL A 143 11.70 17.25 14.68
N SER A 144 11.46 18.16 13.74
CA SER A 144 10.75 17.86 12.50
C SER A 144 11.38 16.69 11.75
N TYR A 145 12.69 16.69 11.61
CA TYR A 145 13.46 15.60 11.01
C TYR A 145 13.25 14.28 11.76
N ALA A 146 13.31 14.28 13.09
CA ALA A 146 13.17 13.09 13.90
C ALA A 146 11.75 12.48 13.80
N VAL A 147 10.70 13.31 13.82
CA VAL A 147 9.30 12.92 13.65
C VAL A 147 9.09 12.36 12.25
N THR A 148 9.54 13.08 11.22
CA THR A 148 9.37 12.64 9.82
C THR A 148 10.16 11.37 9.51
N SER A 149 11.36 11.21 10.07
CA SER A 149 12.13 9.95 9.96
C SER A 149 11.41 8.79 10.66
N ALA A 150 10.64 9.05 11.73
CA ALA A 150 9.81 8.02 12.34
C ALA A 150 8.64 7.63 11.43
N VAL A 151 8.01 8.60 10.76
CA VAL A 151 7.00 8.36 9.71
C VAL A 151 7.55 7.49 8.58
N ALA A 152 8.72 7.85 8.01
CA ALA A 152 9.36 7.09 6.95
C ALA A 152 9.69 5.64 7.39
N ARG A 153 10.10 5.47 8.64
CA ARG A 153 10.35 4.14 9.23
C ARG A 153 9.07 3.33 9.36
N ARG A 154 7.95 3.93 9.79
CA ARG A 154 6.65 3.26 9.88
C ARG A 154 6.14 2.87 8.50
N GLN A 155 6.26 3.74 7.49
CA GLN A 155 5.96 3.40 6.10
C GLN A 155 6.76 2.21 5.61
N ARG A 156 8.07 2.17 5.88
CA ARG A 156 8.93 1.04 5.51
C ARG A 156 8.56 -0.25 6.26
N GLY A 157 8.22 -0.15 7.55
CA GLY A 157 7.73 -1.28 8.33
C GLY A 157 6.47 -1.87 7.75
N HIS A 158 5.49 -1.02 7.40
CA HIS A 158 4.26 -1.45 6.75
C HIS A 158 4.51 -2.21 5.42
N ILE A 159 5.44 -1.74 4.59
CA ILE A 159 5.83 -2.45 3.37
C ILE A 159 6.48 -3.81 3.71
N GLY A 160 7.29 -3.87 4.77
CA GLY A 160 7.88 -5.13 5.26
C GLY A 160 6.82 -6.16 5.66
N ASP A 161 5.79 -5.72 6.40
CA ASP A 161 4.66 -6.58 6.79
C ASP A 161 3.88 -7.11 5.56
N VAL A 162 3.80 -6.30 4.50
CA VAL A 162 3.20 -6.71 3.23
C VAL A 162 4.10 -7.71 2.49
N ALA A 163 5.40 -7.45 2.44
CA ALA A 163 6.38 -8.31 1.79
C ALA A 163 6.41 -9.73 2.40
N GLU A 164 6.21 -9.86 3.71
CA GLU A 164 6.11 -11.15 4.39
C GLU A 164 4.91 -12.00 3.92
N LYS A 165 3.85 -11.38 3.39
CA LYS A 165 2.66 -12.08 2.86
C LYS A 165 2.86 -12.63 1.45
N LEU A 166 3.77 -12.07 0.66
CA LEU A 166 3.95 -12.36 -0.77
C LEU A 166 4.42 -13.79 -1.07
N PRO A 167 5.41 -14.38 -0.36
CA PRO A 167 5.82 -15.76 -0.59
C PRO A 167 4.68 -16.77 -0.35
N GLY A 168 3.81 -16.49 0.62
CA GLY A 168 2.63 -17.33 0.86
C GLY A 168 1.62 -17.30 -0.30
N LEU A 169 1.46 -16.15 -0.95
CA LEU A 169 0.64 -16.03 -2.17
C LEU A 169 1.23 -16.82 -3.33
N GLU A 170 2.54 -16.69 -3.57
CA GLU A 170 3.23 -17.43 -4.62
C GLU A 170 3.07 -18.94 -4.43
N GLN A 171 3.29 -19.45 -3.21
CA GLN A 171 3.10 -20.86 -2.87
C GLN A 171 1.66 -21.32 -3.14
N HIS A 172 0.66 -20.50 -2.82
CA HIS A 172 -0.75 -20.80 -3.08
C HIS A 172 -1.03 -20.90 -4.59
N VAL A 173 -0.48 -19.98 -5.38
CA VAL A 173 -0.57 -20.04 -6.85
C VAL A 173 0.14 -21.27 -7.39
N MET A 174 1.29 -21.65 -6.86
CA MET A 174 2.07 -22.82 -7.30
C MET A 174 1.40 -24.14 -6.92
N ALA A 175 0.56 -24.21 -5.90
CA ALA A 175 -0.11 -25.43 -5.48
C ALA A 175 -0.88 -26.09 -6.63
N SER A 176 -0.92 -27.42 -6.66
CA SER A 176 -1.49 -28.20 -7.77
C SER A 176 -3.00 -27.97 -7.97
N GLN A 177 -3.72 -27.64 -6.90
CA GLN A 177 -5.13 -27.26 -6.93
C GLN A 177 -5.30 -25.84 -6.41
N LEU A 178 -5.98 -24.98 -7.16
CA LEU A 178 -6.46 -23.69 -6.66
C LEU A 178 -7.74 -23.96 -5.87
N THR A 179 -7.63 -23.91 -4.55
CA THR A 179 -8.71 -24.35 -3.65
C THR A 179 -9.81 -23.29 -3.58
N ASP A 180 -9.47 -22.00 -3.64
CA ASP A 180 -10.41 -20.88 -3.67
C ASP A 180 -9.86 -19.74 -4.52
N PRO A 181 -10.23 -19.66 -5.81
CA PRO A 181 -9.74 -18.63 -6.71
C PRO A 181 -10.21 -17.22 -6.33
N GLU A 182 -11.41 -17.08 -5.75
CA GLU A 182 -11.99 -15.77 -5.40
C GLU A 182 -11.28 -15.18 -4.19
N GLU A 183 -11.08 -15.95 -3.14
CA GLU A 183 -10.31 -15.51 -1.96
C GLU A 183 -8.87 -15.12 -2.33
N LEU A 184 -8.24 -15.91 -3.21
CA LEU A 184 -6.87 -15.62 -3.66
C LEU A 184 -6.80 -14.29 -4.42
N LEU A 185 -7.77 -14.02 -5.31
CA LEU A 185 -7.84 -12.76 -6.05
C LEU A 185 -8.11 -11.57 -5.12
N GLU A 186 -8.99 -11.71 -4.13
CA GLU A 186 -9.26 -10.68 -3.13
C GLU A 186 -8.00 -10.34 -2.34
N ARG A 187 -7.25 -11.35 -1.86
CA ARG A 187 -5.98 -11.16 -1.16
C ARG A 187 -4.94 -10.45 -2.02
N MET A 188 -4.80 -10.83 -3.30
CA MET A 188 -3.91 -10.15 -4.24
C MET A 188 -4.31 -8.69 -4.43
N PHE A 189 -5.62 -8.40 -4.53
CA PHE A 189 -6.14 -7.05 -4.69
C PHE A 189 -5.85 -6.18 -3.46
N LEU A 190 -6.06 -6.68 -2.25
CA LEU A 190 -5.79 -5.97 -1.00
C LEU A 190 -4.31 -5.63 -0.87
N ILE A 191 -3.42 -6.60 -1.09
CA ILE A 191 -1.97 -6.39 -1.05
C ILE A 191 -1.53 -5.37 -2.09
N ARG A 192 -2.07 -5.46 -3.32
CA ARG A 192 -1.79 -4.47 -4.36
C ARG A 192 -2.19 -3.05 -3.92
N HIS A 193 -3.35 -2.92 -3.29
CA HIS A 193 -3.84 -1.64 -2.79
C HIS A 193 -2.93 -1.08 -1.69
N GLU A 194 -2.51 -1.90 -0.73
CA GLU A 194 -1.56 -1.53 0.32
C GLU A 194 -0.23 -1.01 -0.28
N LEU A 195 0.35 -1.73 -1.25
CA LEU A 195 1.61 -1.35 -1.90
C LEU A 195 1.50 -0.07 -2.71
N ILE A 196 0.42 0.12 -3.48
CA ILE A 196 0.19 1.34 -4.26
C ILE A 196 0.03 2.54 -3.32
N THR A 197 -0.69 2.38 -2.22
CA THR A 197 -0.89 3.45 -1.24
C THR A 197 0.45 3.84 -0.60
N ALA A 198 1.23 2.86 -0.12
CA ALA A 198 2.53 3.10 0.48
C ALA A 198 3.52 3.76 -0.50
N ARG A 199 3.58 3.28 -1.74
CA ARG A 199 4.39 3.87 -2.82
C ARG A 199 4.02 5.33 -3.09
N THR A 200 2.71 5.61 -3.19
CA THR A 200 2.21 6.96 -3.50
C THR A 200 2.53 7.93 -2.36
N MET A 201 2.31 7.54 -1.11
CA MET A 201 2.68 8.34 0.05
C MET A 201 4.18 8.65 0.08
N ALA A 202 5.02 7.64 -0.13
CA ALA A 202 6.47 7.81 -0.13
C ALA A 202 6.93 8.74 -1.27
N ALA A 203 6.37 8.59 -2.49
CA ALA A 203 6.69 9.45 -3.62
C ALA A 203 6.31 10.92 -3.36
N GLN A 204 5.11 11.16 -2.83
CA GLN A 204 4.65 12.52 -2.51
C GLN A 204 5.47 13.15 -1.37
N SER A 205 5.81 12.38 -0.34
CA SER A 205 6.67 12.83 0.75
C SER A 205 8.09 13.15 0.23
N HIS A 206 8.66 12.31 -0.64
CA HIS A 206 9.92 12.62 -1.32
C HIS A 206 9.87 13.97 -2.02
N ASP A 207 8.83 14.23 -2.82
CA ASP A 207 8.71 15.47 -3.58
C ASP A 207 8.60 16.70 -2.67
N VAL A 208 7.89 16.58 -1.54
CA VAL A 208 7.78 17.63 -0.51
C VAL A 208 9.16 17.96 0.06
N PHE A 209 9.92 16.97 0.52
CA PHE A 209 11.23 17.21 1.14
C PHE A 209 12.30 17.58 0.11
N ALA A 210 12.24 17.08 -1.11
CA ALA A 210 13.09 17.56 -2.21
C ALA A 210 12.83 19.04 -2.51
N ARG A 211 11.57 19.48 -2.45
CA ARG A 211 11.21 20.89 -2.59
C ARG A 211 11.76 21.73 -1.44
N ILE A 212 11.59 21.30 -0.17
CA ILE A 212 12.15 22.02 0.99
C ILE A 212 13.67 22.20 0.85
N SER A 213 14.37 21.15 0.41
CA SER A 213 15.83 21.20 0.24
C SER A 213 16.29 22.21 -0.82
N SER A 214 15.39 22.65 -1.71
CA SER A 214 15.64 23.65 -2.76
C SER A 214 15.22 25.07 -2.40
N LEU A 215 14.56 25.30 -1.24
CA LEU A 215 14.05 26.60 -0.80
C LEU A 215 15.13 27.42 -0.07
N ASP A 216 16.21 27.76 -0.77
CA ASP A 216 17.38 28.46 -0.22
C ASP A 216 17.08 29.85 0.38
N ARG A 217 16.02 30.51 -0.08
CA ARG A 217 15.59 31.84 0.40
C ARG A 217 14.78 31.78 1.71
N PHE A 218 14.07 30.69 1.96
CA PHE A 218 13.08 30.60 3.04
C PHE A 218 13.45 29.59 4.12
N VAL A 219 14.35 28.67 3.84
CA VAL A 219 14.74 27.59 4.75
C VAL A 219 16.25 27.65 4.99
N PRO A 220 16.69 27.74 6.25
CA PRO A 220 18.13 27.77 6.61
C PRO A 220 18.87 26.53 6.09
N GLU A 221 20.16 26.68 5.81
CA GLU A 221 21.00 25.60 5.26
C GLU A 221 20.97 24.31 6.10
N PRO A 222 21.11 24.35 7.45
CA PRO A 222 21.01 23.13 8.26
C PRO A 222 19.70 22.36 8.04
N SER A 223 18.57 23.08 7.99
CA SER A 223 17.24 22.50 7.77
C SER A 223 17.09 21.91 6.35
N ARG A 224 17.72 22.52 5.33
CA ARG A 224 17.73 22.01 3.96
C ARG A 224 18.53 20.72 3.82
N LEU A 225 19.64 20.58 4.56
CA LEU A 225 20.40 19.34 4.61
C LEU A 225 19.60 18.19 5.22
N LEU A 226 18.87 18.45 6.31
CA LEU A 226 17.96 17.50 6.92
C LEU A 226 16.83 17.10 5.96
N ALA A 227 16.25 18.07 5.25
CA ALA A 227 15.22 17.82 4.24
C ALA A 227 15.73 16.96 3.09
N ARG A 228 16.98 17.14 2.64
CA ARG A 228 17.59 16.30 1.62
C ARG A 228 17.70 14.85 2.06
N ASP A 229 18.15 14.59 3.29
CA ASP A 229 18.22 13.23 3.84
C ASP A 229 16.83 12.61 3.98
N LEU A 230 15.81 13.38 4.38
CA LEU A 230 14.42 12.90 4.40
C LEU A 230 13.93 12.52 3.01
N ALA A 231 14.20 13.33 1.99
CA ALA A 231 13.85 12.98 0.60
C ALA A 231 14.48 11.64 0.20
N GLU A 232 15.77 11.41 0.52
CA GLU A 232 16.42 10.13 0.27
C GLU A 232 15.80 8.97 1.06
N GLN A 233 15.36 9.21 2.32
CA GLN A 233 14.68 8.19 3.12
C GLN A 233 13.37 7.76 2.44
N PHE A 234 12.55 8.70 1.97
CA PHE A 234 11.30 8.40 1.28
C PHE A 234 11.52 7.78 -0.11
N ASP A 235 12.59 8.15 -0.82
CA ASP A 235 12.95 7.48 -2.07
C ASP A 235 13.32 6.01 -1.87
N ARG A 236 14.02 5.69 -0.79
CA ARG A 236 14.28 4.29 -0.39
C ARG A 236 12.99 3.54 -0.07
N VAL A 237 12.03 4.17 0.64
CA VAL A 237 10.71 3.56 0.92
C VAL A 237 9.96 3.28 -0.39
N ARG A 238 9.92 4.27 -1.29
CA ARG A 238 9.32 4.13 -2.62
C ARG A 238 9.93 2.98 -3.42
N SER A 239 11.26 2.90 -3.44
CA SER A 239 11.99 1.86 -4.18
C SER A 239 11.69 0.45 -3.66
N VAL A 240 11.55 0.27 -2.36
CA VAL A 240 11.15 -1.02 -1.77
C VAL A 240 9.71 -1.35 -2.19
N ALA A 241 8.77 -0.40 -2.08
CA ALA A 241 7.38 -0.61 -2.50
C ALA A 241 7.27 -0.95 -4.00
N ASP A 242 8.09 -0.34 -4.86
CA ASP A 242 8.17 -0.67 -6.28
C ASP A 242 8.66 -2.11 -6.50
N GLY A 243 9.70 -2.55 -5.78
CA GLY A 243 10.21 -3.92 -5.83
C GLY A 243 9.15 -4.95 -5.45
N GLU A 244 8.46 -4.75 -4.33
CA GLU A 244 7.39 -5.65 -3.87
C GLU A 244 6.19 -5.65 -4.83
N SER A 245 5.87 -4.50 -5.43
CA SER A 245 4.84 -4.41 -6.46
C SER A 245 5.18 -5.22 -7.70
N GLN A 246 6.45 -5.20 -8.15
CA GLN A 246 6.91 -6.00 -9.28
C GLN A 246 6.84 -7.49 -8.97
N PHE A 247 7.21 -7.90 -7.75
CA PHE A 247 7.06 -9.30 -7.32
C PHE A 247 5.60 -9.74 -7.37
N LEU A 248 4.69 -8.94 -6.83
CA LEU A 248 3.24 -9.24 -6.88
C LEU A 248 2.72 -9.34 -8.32
N PHE A 249 3.18 -8.48 -9.24
CA PHE A 249 2.81 -8.59 -10.65
C PHE A 249 3.27 -9.92 -11.25
N GLY A 250 4.48 -10.39 -10.92
CA GLY A 250 4.95 -11.72 -11.32
C GLY A 250 4.06 -12.86 -10.81
N VAL A 251 3.59 -12.76 -9.56
CA VAL A 251 2.65 -13.75 -8.98
C VAL A 251 1.30 -13.73 -9.70
N ILE A 252 0.78 -12.55 -10.05
CA ILE A 252 -0.47 -12.40 -10.82
C ILE A 252 -0.33 -13.00 -12.23
N GLU A 253 0.79 -12.75 -12.90
CA GLU A 253 1.07 -13.30 -14.23
C GLU A 253 1.17 -14.83 -14.19
N LEU A 254 1.85 -15.38 -13.18
CA LEU A 254 1.91 -16.81 -12.94
C LEU A 254 0.52 -17.42 -12.73
N TYR A 255 -0.33 -16.75 -11.94
CA TYR A 255 -1.72 -17.16 -11.75
C TYR A 255 -2.50 -17.19 -13.08
N GLN A 256 -2.41 -16.12 -13.87
CA GLN A 256 -3.08 -16.05 -15.18
C GLN A 256 -2.60 -17.17 -16.11
N THR A 257 -1.29 -17.40 -16.17
CA THR A 257 -0.69 -18.47 -16.97
C THR A 257 -1.24 -19.84 -16.55
N LYS A 258 -1.33 -20.09 -15.24
CA LYS A 258 -1.86 -21.34 -14.71
C LYS A 258 -3.34 -21.55 -15.03
N VAL A 259 -4.17 -20.51 -14.93
CA VAL A 259 -5.59 -20.55 -15.31
C VAL A 259 -5.73 -20.84 -16.80
N ASN A 260 -4.98 -20.13 -17.64
CA ASN A 260 -4.97 -20.33 -19.10
C ASN A 260 -4.55 -21.76 -19.47
N THR A 261 -3.51 -22.30 -18.84
CA THR A 261 -3.07 -23.67 -19.06
C THR A 261 -4.17 -24.68 -18.70
N LYS A 262 -4.84 -24.51 -17.54
CA LYS A 262 -5.97 -25.38 -17.15
C LYS A 262 -7.11 -25.31 -18.17
N MET A 263 -7.42 -24.11 -18.66
CA MET A 263 -8.46 -23.92 -19.67
C MET A 263 -8.08 -24.58 -20.99
N THR A 264 -6.83 -24.48 -21.44
CA THR A 264 -6.32 -25.15 -22.64
C THR A 264 -6.46 -26.67 -22.52
N VAL A 265 -6.02 -27.25 -21.39
CA VAL A 265 -6.16 -28.70 -21.14
C VAL A 265 -7.63 -29.14 -21.12
N ALA A 266 -8.52 -28.32 -20.55
CA ALA A 266 -9.95 -28.63 -20.58
C ALA A 266 -10.53 -28.62 -22.02
N MET A 267 -10.15 -27.63 -22.82
CA MET A 267 -10.53 -27.52 -24.23
C MET A 267 -9.99 -28.71 -25.07
N GLU A 268 -8.74 -29.10 -24.85
CA GLU A 268 -8.15 -30.29 -25.50
C GLU A 268 -8.95 -31.54 -25.17
N ARG A 269 -9.33 -31.77 -23.90
CA ARG A 269 -10.16 -32.87 -23.48
C ARG A 269 -11.53 -32.87 -24.16
N LEU A 270 -12.18 -31.69 -24.24
CA LEU A 270 -13.47 -31.57 -24.95
C LEU A 270 -13.33 -31.85 -26.44
N ALA A 271 -12.23 -31.38 -27.07
CA ALA A 271 -11.96 -31.66 -28.48
C ALA A 271 -11.78 -33.17 -28.75
N VAL A 272 -11.09 -33.90 -27.85
CA VAL A 272 -10.96 -35.37 -27.93
C VAL A 272 -12.32 -36.05 -27.84
N ILE A 273 -13.14 -35.65 -26.85
CA ILE A 273 -14.50 -36.20 -26.69
C ILE A 273 -15.32 -35.97 -27.98
N ALA A 274 -15.32 -34.75 -28.51
CA ALA A 274 -16.04 -34.40 -29.72
C ALA A 274 -15.51 -35.19 -30.93
N ALA A 275 -14.20 -35.27 -31.12
CA ALA A 275 -13.57 -35.99 -32.24
C ALA A 275 -13.90 -37.51 -32.25
N VAL A 276 -14.10 -38.07 -31.06
CA VAL A 276 -14.50 -39.51 -30.93
C VAL A 276 -16.01 -39.71 -31.08
N THR A 277 -16.82 -38.85 -30.44
CA THR A 277 -18.27 -39.04 -30.38
C THR A 277 -19.00 -38.65 -31.68
N LEU A 278 -18.57 -37.55 -32.35
CA LEU A 278 -19.25 -37.07 -33.57
C LEU A 278 -19.29 -38.11 -34.71
N PRO A 279 -18.17 -38.77 -35.10
CA PRO A 279 -18.20 -39.77 -36.16
C PRO A 279 -19.06 -40.99 -35.77
N ILE A 280 -19.01 -41.41 -34.51
CA ILE A 280 -19.83 -42.52 -34.00
C ILE A 280 -21.31 -42.17 -34.11
N THR A 281 -21.69 -40.99 -33.67
CA THR A 281 -23.07 -40.50 -33.74
C THR A 281 -23.56 -40.39 -35.18
N ALA A 282 -22.69 -39.93 -36.12
CA ALA A 282 -23.01 -39.82 -37.53
C ALA A 282 -23.31 -41.21 -38.15
N ILE A 283 -22.48 -42.22 -37.87
CA ILE A 283 -22.71 -43.60 -38.34
C ILE A 283 -24.00 -44.16 -37.76
N ALA A 284 -24.20 -44.04 -36.44
CA ALA A 284 -25.39 -44.50 -35.78
C ALA A 284 -26.66 -43.81 -36.30
N SER A 285 -26.58 -42.51 -36.62
CA SER A 285 -27.69 -41.74 -37.21
C SER A 285 -28.04 -42.19 -38.64
N ILE A 286 -27.03 -42.43 -39.47
CA ILE A 286 -27.25 -42.93 -40.84
C ILE A 286 -27.91 -44.29 -40.82
N GLU A 287 -27.44 -45.21 -40.00
CA GLU A 287 -28.07 -46.56 -39.85
C GLU A 287 -29.49 -46.49 -39.26
N GLY A 288 -29.73 -45.53 -38.32
CA GLY A 288 -31.04 -45.30 -37.70
C GLY A 288 -32.10 -44.71 -38.66
N MET A 289 -31.70 -44.12 -39.80
CA MET A 289 -32.62 -43.47 -40.75
C MET A 289 -33.42 -44.48 -41.57
N ASN A 290 -33.15 -45.78 -41.53
CA ASN A 290 -33.92 -46.88 -42.21
C ASN A 290 -34.19 -46.61 -43.69
N MET A 291 -33.45 -45.80 -44.40
CA MET A 291 -33.74 -45.41 -45.79
C MET A 291 -33.26 -46.39 -46.85
N ILE A 292 -32.43 -47.36 -46.46
CA ILE A 292 -31.74 -48.20 -47.44
C ILE A 292 -31.93 -49.73 -47.13
N ILE A 293 -32.50 -50.12 -45.99
CA ILE A 293 -32.43 -51.49 -45.53
C ILE A 293 -33.82 -52.24 -45.65
N ALA A 294 -33.78 -53.38 -46.30
CA ALA A 294 -34.89 -54.25 -46.43
C ALA A 294 -35.32 -54.86 -45.08
N VAL A 295 -36.61 -55.14 -44.95
CA VAL A 295 -37.46 -55.57 -43.84
C VAL A 295 -36.98 -56.82 -43.05
N ARG A 296 -35.70 -57.09 -42.88
CA ARG A 296 -35.16 -58.20 -42.09
C ARG A 296 -34.10 -57.80 -41.11
N GLU A 297 -34.30 -58.05 -39.80
CA GLU A 297 -33.34 -57.94 -38.75
C GLU A 297 -32.05 -58.71 -39.08
N ASN A 298 -30.97 -58.04 -39.35
CA ASN A 298 -29.72 -58.66 -39.76
C ASN A 298 -28.68 -58.46 -38.66
N PHE A 299 -28.60 -59.34 -37.68
CA PHE A 299 -27.61 -59.27 -36.58
C PHE A 299 -26.15 -59.18 -37.07
N VAL A 300 -25.87 -59.69 -38.29
CA VAL A 300 -24.54 -59.61 -38.90
C VAL A 300 -24.18 -58.18 -39.28
N GLU A 301 -25.11 -57.44 -39.91
CA GLU A 301 -24.92 -56.05 -40.31
C GLU A 301 -24.71 -55.15 -39.06
N LEU A 302 -25.54 -55.31 -38.03
CA LEU A 302 -25.41 -54.63 -36.76
C LEU A 302 -24.01 -54.88 -36.12
N SER A 303 -23.58 -56.18 -36.14
CA SER A 303 -22.24 -56.52 -35.59
C SER A 303 -21.09 -55.88 -36.36
N ILE A 304 -21.19 -55.75 -37.67
CA ILE A 304 -20.20 -55.13 -38.54
C ILE A 304 -20.13 -53.63 -38.26
N VAL A 305 -21.27 -52.95 -38.17
CA VAL A 305 -21.35 -51.53 -37.88
C VAL A 305 -20.73 -51.21 -36.49
N LEU A 306 -21.10 -51.99 -35.47
CA LEU A 306 -20.53 -51.86 -34.13
C LEU A 306 -19.01 -52.10 -34.12
N LEU A 307 -18.53 -53.07 -34.89
CA LEU A 307 -17.07 -53.31 -35.03
C LEU A 307 -16.36 -52.13 -35.69
N ILE A 308 -16.92 -51.56 -36.77
CA ILE A 308 -16.36 -50.37 -37.45
C ILE A 308 -16.29 -49.19 -36.49
N MET A 309 -17.38 -48.95 -35.74
CA MET A 309 -17.41 -47.87 -34.74
C MET A 309 -16.35 -48.07 -33.64
N ALA A 310 -16.18 -49.30 -33.15
CA ALA A 310 -15.17 -49.63 -32.13
C ALA A 310 -13.75 -49.46 -32.66
N VAL A 311 -13.45 -49.94 -33.87
CA VAL A 311 -12.12 -49.77 -34.50
C VAL A 311 -11.80 -48.28 -34.76
N MET A 312 -12.80 -47.55 -35.28
CA MET A 312 -12.63 -46.10 -35.51
C MET A 312 -12.39 -45.34 -34.22
N SER A 313 -13.16 -45.63 -33.17
CA SER A 313 -12.95 -45.02 -31.83
C SER A 313 -11.55 -45.31 -31.30
N TYR A 314 -11.09 -46.55 -31.41
CA TYR A 314 -9.75 -46.94 -31.00
C TYR A 314 -8.66 -46.15 -31.76
N TRP A 315 -8.79 -46.01 -33.09
CA TRP A 315 -7.87 -45.28 -33.91
C TRP A 315 -7.84 -43.76 -33.59
N LEU A 316 -8.99 -43.14 -33.38
CA LEU A 316 -9.12 -41.73 -33.02
C LEU A 316 -8.52 -41.45 -31.63
N LEU A 317 -8.80 -42.31 -30.63
CA LEU A 317 -8.20 -42.21 -29.31
C LEU A 317 -6.66 -42.38 -29.37
N ARG A 318 -6.17 -43.35 -30.14
CA ARG A 318 -4.74 -43.59 -30.34
C ARG A 318 -4.07 -42.39 -31.05
N TRP A 319 -4.76 -41.79 -32.01
CA TRP A 319 -4.28 -40.58 -32.70
C TRP A 319 -4.21 -39.39 -31.75
N ALA A 320 -5.28 -39.13 -30.98
CA ALA A 320 -5.32 -38.05 -29.97
C ALA A 320 -4.24 -38.24 -28.92
N HIS A 321 -3.99 -39.45 -28.43
CA HIS A 321 -2.90 -39.74 -27.52
C HIS A 321 -1.51 -39.46 -28.11
N ARG A 322 -1.30 -39.76 -29.40
CA ARG A 322 -0.05 -39.45 -30.11
C ARG A 322 0.18 -37.94 -30.30
N GLN A 323 -0.87 -37.14 -30.37
CA GLN A 323 -0.81 -35.69 -30.45
C GLN A 323 -0.58 -35.03 -29.08
N GLY A 324 -0.58 -35.82 -28.00
CA GLY A 324 -0.39 -35.29 -26.65
C GLY A 324 -1.62 -34.59 -26.03
N TRP A 325 -2.81 -34.85 -26.60
CA TRP A 325 -4.05 -34.27 -26.11
C TRP A 325 -4.59 -35.00 -24.87
N TRP A 326 -3.99 -36.09 -24.53
CA TRP A 326 -4.41 -36.92 -23.37
C TRP A 326 -3.23 -37.78 -22.85
#